data_b5c9884e63f1a13197903b79bd78141f
#
_entry.id   b5c9884e63f1a13197903b79bd78141f
#
_cell.length_a   1.000
_cell.length_b   1.000
_cell.length_c   1.000
_cell.angle_alpha   90.00
_cell.angle_beta   90.00
_cell.angle_gamma   90.00
#
_symmetry.space_group_name_H-M   'P 1'
#
loop_
_entity.id
_entity.type
_entity.pdbx_description
1 polymer ?
#
loop_
_entity_poly.entity_id
_entity_poly.type
_entity_poly.pdbx_seq_one_letter_code
_entity_poly.pdbx_strand_id
1 'polypeptide(L)'
;MKVIHFIAGIDKTEGGTTEYMRLLSSELKNHVELIIATGISANPIDIEGVNIKFFKTNVFRWFSLIKEFTIFLEKEKPNLVHVNGIWSPQNWGFQKAAQSLGIKVIVSPHGMLEPWIMANNPLKKKVALFLYQKKAIQRSGHIHATAQMEAENIQALGFKNPICIIPNGIDLNDVKAVKEYYGTRKMVFLSRIHPKKGIELLLEAWRNTNTNGWVLEIAGNGDENYIVNLNQSAQDLKNVHFVGAKYGEAKWNFLRSADVMVLPTHSENFGIVVAEALAVGVPVITTQGTPWEDLEIHQCGWWIDLSVSNLEKIIAKVIHTP
;
A
#
# COMPACT_ATOMS: atom_id res chain seq x y z
N MET A 1 -15.53 23.23 5.82
CA MET A 1 -16.16 21.93 5.48
C MET A 1 -15.65 20.89 6.48
N LYS A 2 -16.54 20.08 7.07
CA LYS A 2 -16.14 18.99 7.98
C LYS A 2 -16.08 17.67 7.21
N VAL A 3 -14.95 16.98 7.31
CA VAL A 3 -14.69 15.69 6.65
C VAL A 3 -14.34 14.64 7.71
N ILE A 4 -14.92 13.46 7.59
CA ILE A 4 -14.53 12.30 8.39
C ILE A 4 -13.91 11.25 7.50
N HIS A 5 -12.65 10.91 7.75
CA HIS A 5 -12.03 9.72 7.19
C HIS A 5 -12.32 8.53 8.10
N PHE A 6 -12.78 7.44 7.51
CA PHE A 6 -12.86 6.15 8.19
C PHE A 6 -11.83 5.18 7.62
N ILE A 7 -11.07 4.55 8.50
CA ILE A 7 -10.14 3.47 8.18
C ILE A 7 -10.19 2.43 9.30
N ALA A 8 -10.08 1.13 8.97
CA ALA A 8 -10.25 0.06 9.96
C ALA A 8 -9.16 0.05 11.03
N GLY A 9 -7.94 0.43 10.72
CA GLY A 9 -6.81 0.54 11.63
C GLY A 9 -5.82 1.60 11.18
N ILE A 10 -5.03 2.12 12.13
CA ILE A 10 -3.97 3.13 11.91
C ILE A 10 -2.72 2.78 12.72
N ASP A 11 -2.42 1.49 12.86
CA ASP A 11 -1.21 1.07 13.56
C ASP A 11 0.04 1.41 12.75
N LYS A 12 1.09 1.86 13.41
CA LYS A 12 2.38 2.22 12.77
C LYS A 12 3.01 1.07 11.99
N THR A 13 2.60 -0.17 12.29
CA THR A 13 3.11 -1.38 11.64
C THR A 13 2.29 -1.83 10.42
N GLU A 14 1.12 -1.22 10.15
CA GLU A 14 0.19 -1.64 9.09
C GLU A 14 0.58 -1.20 7.66
N GLY A 15 1.67 -0.46 7.49
CA GLY A 15 2.24 -0.19 6.16
C GLY A 15 1.53 0.91 5.35
N GLY A 16 1.40 0.71 4.03
CA GLY A 16 1.10 1.78 3.08
C GLY A 16 -0.20 2.57 3.29
N THR A 17 -1.28 1.93 3.74
CA THR A 17 -2.57 2.62 3.99
C THR A 17 -2.51 3.53 5.23
N THR A 18 -1.74 3.15 6.24
CA THR A 18 -1.49 3.99 7.42
C THR A 18 -0.63 5.20 7.06
N GLU A 19 0.41 5.00 6.25
CA GLU A 19 1.25 6.08 5.76
C GLU A 19 0.47 7.03 4.84
N TYR A 20 -0.35 6.52 3.94
CA TYR A 20 -1.29 7.33 3.16
C TYR A 20 -2.18 8.19 4.05
N MET A 21 -2.77 7.60 5.11
CA MET A 21 -3.62 8.35 6.05
C MET A 21 -2.85 9.43 6.79
N ARG A 22 -1.61 9.14 7.21
CA ARG A 22 -0.74 10.11 7.87
C ARG A 22 -0.45 11.30 6.95
N LEU A 23 0.02 11.04 5.75
CA LEU A 23 0.39 12.08 4.78
C LEU A 23 -0.81 12.92 4.35
N LEU A 24 -1.89 12.27 3.92
CA LEU A 24 -3.09 12.97 3.50
C LEU A 24 -3.66 13.86 4.63
N SER A 25 -3.72 13.32 5.84
CA SER A 25 -4.35 14.03 6.95
C SER A 25 -3.49 15.19 7.46
N SER A 26 -2.16 15.08 7.41
CA SER A 26 -1.26 16.18 7.81
C SER A 26 -1.41 17.40 6.91
N GLU A 27 -1.76 17.21 5.64
CA GLU A 27 -2.01 18.32 4.70
C GLU A 27 -3.48 18.76 4.72
N LEU A 28 -4.40 17.80 4.69
CA LEU A 28 -5.83 18.08 4.56
C LEU A 28 -6.40 18.85 5.77
N LYS A 29 -5.85 18.67 6.97
CA LYS A 29 -6.24 19.43 8.18
C LYS A 29 -6.13 20.94 8.03
N ASN A 30 -5.25 21.42 7.13
CA ASN A 30 -5.06 22.84 6.87
C ASN A 30 -6.19 23.45 6.02
N HIS A 31 -7.01 22.61 5.39
CA HIS A 31 -8.06 23.01 4.43
C HIS A 31 -9.47 22.71 4.92
N VAL A 32 -9.63 21.72 5.82
CA VAL A 32 -10.94 21.28 6.30
C VAL A 32 -10.87 20.93 7.80
N GLU A 33 -12.02 20.97 8.46
CA GLU A 33 -12.17 20.35 9.77
C GLU A 33 -12.15 18.83 9.61
N LEU A 34 -11.08 18.19 10.04
CA LEU A 34 -10.79 16.79 9.80
C LEU A 34 -10.92 15.94 11.06
N ILE A 35 -11.64 14.83 10.94
CA ILE A 35 -11.68 13.79 11.98
C ILE A 35 -11.30 12.45 11.32
N ILE A 36 -10.45 11.69 12.01
CA ILE A 36 -10.19 10.27 11.65
C ILE A 36 -11.01 9.40 12.60
N ALA A 37 -11.86 8.54 12.05
CA ALA A 37 -12.58 7.50 12.77
C ALA A 37 -11.95 6.14 12.47
N THR A 38 -11.59 5.37 13.51
CA THR A 38 -10.81 4.14 13.34
C THR A 38 -11.08 3.13 14.45
N GLY A 39 -10.63 1.90 14.25
CA GLY A 39 -10.58 0.87 15.30
C GLY A 39 -9.48 1.16 16.33
N ILE A 40 -9.61 0.56 17.52
CA ILE A 40 -8.55 0.64 18.54
C ILE A 40 -7.29 -0.06 18.00
N SER A 41 -6.17 0.64 18.10
CA SER A 41 -4.84 0.16 17.73
C SER A 41 -3.92 0.16 18.96
N ALA A 42 -2.97 -0.75 19.00
CA ALA A 42 -1.98 -0.82 20.08
C ALA A 42 -0.93 0.29 19.98
N ASN A 43 -0.56 0.66 18.76
CA ASN A 43 0.46 1.67 18.48
C ASN A 43 0.00 2.60 17.33
N PRO A 44 -1.05 3.42 17.55
CA PRO A 44 -1.63 4.25 16.51
C PRO A 44 -0.65 5.34 16.06
N ILE A 45 -0.79 5.77 14.79
CA ILE A 45 -0.17 7.02 14.35
C ILE A 45 -0.82 8.18 15.12
N ASP A 46 0.00 9.18 15.42
CA ASP A 46 -0.44 10.48 15.90
C ASP A 46 -0.27 11.51 14.78
N ILE A 47 -1.27 12.38 14.61
CA ILE A 47 -1.24 13.45 13.61
C ILE A 47 -1.63 14.72 14.33
N GLU A 48 -0.63 15.56 14.60
CA GLU A 48 -0.83 16.82 15.31
C GLU A 48 -1.97 17.64 14.68
N GLY A 49 -2.90 18.10 15.52
CA GLY A 49 -4.03 18.94 15.12
C GLY A 49 -5.18 18.18 14.42
N VAL A 50 -5.14 16.84 14.37
CA VAL A 50 -6.24 16.00 13.85
C VAL A 50 -6.92 15.25 14.98
N ASN A 51 -8.23 15.37 15.08
CA ASN A 51 -9.02 14.60 16.05
C ASN A 51 -9.17 13.15 15.60
N ILE A 52 -8.75 12.19 16.44
CA ILE A 52 -8.85 10.76 16.16
C ILE A 52 -9.87 10.13 17.10
N LYS A 53 -10.94 9.58 16.53
CA LYS A 53 -11.99 8.86 17.24
C LYS A 53 -11.80 7.36 17.12
N PHE A 54 -11.56 6.69 18.24
CA PHE A 54 -11.42 5.23 18.32
C PHE A 54 -12.75 4.55 18.65
N PHE A 55 -12.99 3.42 17.95
CA PHE A 55 -14.15 2.55 18.17
C PHE A 55 -13.70 1.15 18.57
N LYS A 56 -14.44 0.52 19.50
CA LYS A 56 -14.23 -0.90 19.86
C LYS A 56 -14.83 -1.79 18.77
N THR A 57 -14.01 -2.14 17.78
CA THR A 57 -14.41 -2.98 16.66
C THR A 57 -14.37 -4.46 17.07
N ASN A 58 -15.52 -5.03 17.47
CA ASN A 58 -15.69 -6.44 17.72
C ASN A 58 -16.81 -6.99 16.83
N VAL A 59 -16.52 -8.07 16.10
CA VAL A 59 -17.47 -8.70 15.16
C VAL A 59 -18.76 -9.17 15.85
N PHE A 60 -18.69 -9.58 17.11
CA PHE A 60 -19.87 -9.99 17.89
C PHE A 60 -20.78 -8.83 18.33
N ARG A 61 -20.32 -7.57 18.24
CA ARG A 61 -21.07 -6.37 18.60
C ARG A 61 -21.53 -5.55 17.38
N TRP A 62 -21.70 -6.21 16.27
CA TRP A 62 -21.95 -5.60 14.97
C TRP A 62 -23.09 -4.56 14.96
N PHE A 63 -24.28 -4.94 15.50
CA PHE A 63 -25.42 -4.01 15.53
C PHE A 63 -25.18 -2.81 16.44
N SER A 64 -24.53 -3.01 17.60
CA SER A 64 -24.19 -1.90 18.49
C SER A 64 -23.16 -0.97 17.86
N LEU A 65 -22.21 -1.51 17.10
CA LEU A 65 -21.19 -0.72 16.41
C LEU A 65 -21.79 0.19 15.34
N ILE A 66 -22.72 -0.31 14.51
CA ILE A 66 -23.43 0.53 13.54
C ILE A 66 -24.21 1.65 14.26
N LYS A 67 -24.86 1.35 15.37
CA LYS A 67 -25.55 2.36 16.17
C LYS A 67 -24.57 3.41 16.75
N GLU A 68 -23.42 2.98 17.26
CA GLU A 68 -22.37 3.88 17.72
C GLU A 68 -21.87 4.80 16.58
N PHE A 69 -21.68 4.25 15.39
CA PHE A 69 -21.31 5.02 14.20
C PHE A 69 -22.38 6.04 13.82
N THR A 70 -23.66 5.65 13.85
CA THR A 70 -24.77 6.54 13.54
C THR A 70 -24.84 7.70 14.53
N ILE A 71 -24.80 7.42 15.85
CA ILE A 71 -24.79 8.45 16.90
C ILE A 71 -23.62 9.42 16.74
N PHE A 72 -22.42 8.89 16.44
CA PHE A 72 -21.24 9.70 16.19
C PHE A 72 -21.44 10.64 15.00
N LEU A 73 -21.94 10.12 13.87
CA LEU A 73 -22.16 10.90 12.65
C LEU A 73 -23.28 11.94 12.82
N GLU A 74 -24.34 11.62 13.55
CA GLU A 74 -25.41 12.56 13.90
C GLU A 74 -24.90 13.72 14.78
N LYS A 75 -23.98 13.44 15.72
CA LYS A 75 -23.33 14.44 16.56
C LYS A 75 -22.38 15.32 15.75
N GLU A 76 -21.49 14.72 14.97
CA GLU A 76 -20.43 15.46 14.24
C GLU A 76 -20.96 16.19 13.00
N LYS A 77 -22.05 15.73 12.39
CA LYS A 77 -22.69 16.30 11.20
C LYS A 77 -21.69 16.63 10.08
N PRO A 78 -20.88 15.65 9.61
CA PRO A 78 -19.92 15.92 8.57
C PRO A 78 -20.60 16.22 7.22
N ASN A 79 -19.92 17.03 6.42
CA ASN A 79 -20.35 17.29 5.04
C ASN A 79 -19.99 16.10 4.11
N LEU A 80 -18.95 15.35 4.47
CA LEU A 80 -18.40 14.26 3.68
C LEU A 80 -17.80 13.18 4.59
N VAL A 81 -18.03 11.93 4.22
CA VAL A 81 -17.34 10.77 4.79
C VAL A 81 -16.49 10.12 3.70
N HIS A 82 -15.23 9.87 3.99
CA HIS A 82 -14.30 9.15 3.12
C HIS A 82 -13.93 7.82 3.76
N VAL A 83 -14.39 6.72 3.18
CA VAL A 83 -14.15 5.35 3.68
C VAL A 83 -12.94 4.77 2.97
N ASN A 84 -11.89 4.46 3.74
CA ASN A 84 -10.63 3.91 3.25
C ASN A 84 -10.57 2.40 3.48
N GLY A 85 -10.51 1.65 2.39
CA GLY A 85 -10.59 0.20 2.38
C GLY A 85 -12.02 -0.34 2.31
N ILE A 86 -12.11 -1.61 1.93
CA ILE A 86 -13.35 -2.38 1.79
C ILE A 86 -13.18 -3.74 2.46
N TRP A 87 -14.14 -4.63 2.34
CA TRP A 87 -14.20 -6.00 2.88
C TRP A 87 -14.41 -6.08 4.39
N SER A 88 -13.82 -5.19 5.20
CA SER A 88 -14.03 -5.28 6.64
C SER A 88 -15.48 -4.91 6.99
N PRO A 89 -16.11 -5.62 7.93
CA PRO A 89 -17.43 -5.26 8.41
C PRO A 89 -17.51 -3.83 8.94
N GLN A 90 -16.42 -3.32 9.54
CA GLN A 90 -16.36 -1.97 10.06
C GLN A 90 -16.47 -0.91 8.96
N ASN A 91 -15.71 -1.07 7.85
CA ASN A 91 -15.77 -0.16 6.71
C ASN A 91 -17.18 -0.12 6.12
N TRP A 92 -17.78 -1.28 5.89
CA TRP A 92 -19.15 -1.36 5.40
C TRP A 92 -20.16 -0.75 6.38
N GLY A 93 -20.03 -1.01 7.68
CA GLY A 93 -20.93 -0.47 8.71
C GLY A 93 -20.86 1.03 8.82
N PHE A 94 -19.67 1.62 8.78
CA PHE A 94 -19.48 3.07 8.81
C PHE A 94 -20.07 3.72 7.56
N GLN A 95 -19.77 3.13 6.38
CA GLN A 95 -20.35 3.56 5.11
C GLN A 95 -21.89 3.51 5.13
N LYS A 96 -22.46 2.40 5.64
CA LYS A 96 -23.90 2.23 5.75
C LYS A 96 -24.52 3.27 6.68
N ALA A 97 -23.93 3.54 7.83
CA ALA A 97 -24.39 4.56 8.77
C ALA A 97 -24.39 5.95 8.11
N ALA A 98 -23.31 6.33 7.43
CA ALA A 98 -23.22 7.61 6.71
C ALA A 98 -24.29 7.71 5.61
N GLN A 99 -24.44 6.67 4.80
CA GLN A 99 -25.45 6.64 3.72
C GLN A 99 -26.90 6.68 4.24
N SER A 100 -27.19 6.07 5.40
CA SER A 100 -28.52 6.12 6.00
C SER A 100 -28.91 7.51 6.52
N LEU A 101 -27.92 8.34 6.84
CA LEU A 101 -28.09 9.75 7.24
C LEU A 101 -28.05 10.71 6.05
N GLY A 102 -27.96 10.22 4.81
CA GLY A 102 -27.87 11.06 3.61
C GLY A 102 -26.51 11.79 3.46
N ILE A 103 -25.50 11.43 4.22
CA ILE A 103 -24.16 12.03 4.14
C ILE A 103 -23.47 11.55 2.85
N LYS A 104 -22.82 12.47 2.13
CA LYS A 104 -22.01 12.14 0.95
C LYS A 104 -20.86 11.22 1.32
N VAL A 105 -20.64 10.16 0.51
CA VAL A 105 -19.58 9.18 0.77
C VAL A 105 -18.65 9.06 -0.44
N ILE A 106 -17.34 9.08 -0.18
CA ILE A 106 -16.29 8.65 -1.09
C ILE A 106 -15.74 7.31 -0.56
N VAL A 107 -15.39 6.39 -1.46
CA VAL A 107 -14.77 5.10 -1.10
C VAL A 107 -13.46 4.96 -1.82
N SER A 108 -12.39 4.66 -1.08
CA SER A 108 -11.07 4.27 -1.63
C SER A 108 -10.81 2.80 -1.35
N PRO A 109 -10.83 1.93 -2.37
CA PRO A 109 -10.56 0.50 -2.18
C PRO A 109 -9.11 0.18 -1.83
N HIS A 110 -8.17 1.02 -2.19
CA HIS A 110 -6.72 0.82 -1.97
C HIS A 110 -6.22 -0.54 -2.49
N GLY A 111 -6.51 -0.85 -3.76
CA GLY A 111 -6.08 -2.08 -4.42
C GLY A 111 -6.84 -3.34 -4.00
N MET A 112 -7.80 -3.24 -3.10
CA MET A 112 -8.54 -4.41 -2.59
C MET A 112 -9.45 -5.07 -3.64
N LEU A 113 -9.63 -4.44 -4.80
CA LEU A 113 -10.38 -4.97 -5.95
C LEU A 113 -9.48 -5.43 -7.09
N GLU A 114 -8.16 -5.45 -6.91
CA GLU A 114 -7.21 -5.94 -7.90
C GLU A 114 -7.42 -7.43 -8.22
N PRO A 115 -7.16 -7.85 -9.47
CA PRO A 115 -7.35 -9.25 -9.89
C PRO A 115 -6.64 -10.27 -9.00
N TRP A 116 -5.39 -10.01 -8.60
CA TRP A 116 -4.64 -10.89 -7.72
C TRP A 116 -5.31 -11.03 -6.35
N ILE A 117 -5.78 -9.91 -5.78
CA ILE A 117 -6.51 -9.93 -4.51
C ILE A 117 -7.83 -10.67 -4.68
N MET A 118 -8.57 -10.43 -5.77
CA MET A 118 -9.86 -11.09 -6.03
C MET A 118 -9.72 -12.60 -6.25
N ALA A 119 -8.61 -13.05 -6.80
CA ALA A 119 -8.29 -14.47 -6.98
C ALA A 119 -8.00 -15.21 -5.66
N ASN A 120 -7.61 -14.49 -4.60
CA ASN A 120 -7.39 -15.07 -3.28
C ASN A 120 -8.72 -15.22 -2.52
N ASN A 121 -9.14 -16.44 -2.21
CA ASN A 121 -10.45 -16.77 -1.61
C ASN A 121 -11.65 -16.26 -2.44
N PRO A 122 -11.75 -16.58 -3.74
CA PRO A 122 -12.68 -15.95 -4.68
C PRO A 122 -14.15 -16.13 -4.29
N LEU A 123 -14.53 -17.31 -3.74
CA LEU A 123 -15.90 -17.58 -3.34
C LEU A 123 -16.36 -16.65 -2.20
N LYS A 124 -15.52 -16.49 -1.16
CA LYS A 124 -15.84 -15.57 -0.05
C LYS A 124 -16.03 -14.14 -0.52
N LYS A 125 -15.15 -13.67 -1.42
CA LYS A 125 -15.23 -12.30 -1.96
C LYS A 125 -16.41 -12.11 -2.91
N LYS A 126 -16.71 -13.09 -3.76
CA LYS A 126 -17.92 -13.05 -4.60
C LYS A 126 -19.19 -12.98 -3.76
N VAL A 127 -19.29 -13.78 -2.69
CA VAL A 127 -20.43 -13.75 -1.78
C VAL A 127 -20.52 -12.40 -1.04
N ALA A 128 -19.41 -11.91 -0.49
CA ALA A 128 -19.38 -10.61 0.19
C ALA A 128 -19.73 -9.45 -0.76
N LEU A 129 -19.21 -9.50 -1.99
CA LEU A 129 -19.53 -8.52 -3.02
C LEU A 129 -21.03 -8.52 -3.34
N PHE A 130 -21.62 -9.70 -3.53
CA PHE A 130 -23.04 -9.85 -3.84
C PHE A 130 -23.95 -9.41 -2.69
N LEU A 131 -23.65 -9.86 -1.46
CA LEU A 131 -24.55 -9.63 -0.32
C LEU A 131 -24.56 -8.18 0.16
N TYR A 132 -23.45 -7.49 0.23
CA TYR A 132 -23.39 -6.17 0.84
C TYR A 132 -22.44 -5.16 0.17
N GLN A 133 -21.26 -5.59 -0.28
CA GLN A 133 -20.21 -4.64 -0.66
C GLN A 133 -20.52 -3.90 -1.97
N LYS A 134 -21.02 -4.63 -3.01
CA LYS A 134 -21.34 -4.04 -4.32
C LYS A 134 -22.36 -2.92 -4.18
N LYS A 135 -23.46 -3.16 -3.45
CA LYS A 135 -24.51 -2.16 -3.26
C LYS A 135 -24.03 -0.96 -2.45
N ALA A 136 -23.17 -1.18 -1.46
CA ALA A 136 -22.57 -0.10 -0.66
C ALA A 136 -21.69 0.79 -1.54
N ILE A 137 -20.79 0.22 -2.34
CA ILE A 137 -19.93 0.97 -3.28
C ILE A 137 -20.79 1.71 -4.31
N GLN A 138 -21.76 1.05 -4.94
CA GLN A 138 -22.63 1.67 -5.95
C GLN A 138 -23.40 2.90 -5.42
N ARG A 139 -23.66 2.95 -4.12
CA ARG A 139 -24.32 4.08 -3.45
C ARG A 139 -23.37 5.19 -3.02
N SER A 140 -22.05 5.01 -3.15
CA SER A 140 -21.11 6.11 -2.92
C SER A 140 -21.20 7.15 -4.04
N GLY A 141 -20.97 8.40 -3.70
CA GLY A 141 -20.98 9.48 -4.67
C GLY A 141 -19.81 9.36 -5.66
N HIS A 142 -18.64 9.01 -5.16
CA HIS A 142 -17.42 8.84 -5.93
C HIS A 142 -16.61 7.68 -5.41
N ILE A 143 -15.75 7.14 -6.27
CA ILE A 143 -14.67 6.22 -5.89
C ILE A 143 -13.35 6.96 -6.09
N HIS A 144 -12.46 6.89 -5.13
CA HIS A 144 -11.09 7.36 -5.26
C HIS A 144 -10.19 6.17 -5.59
N ALA A 145 -9.47 6.27 -6.70
CA ALA A 145 -8.42 5.34 -7.11
C ALA A 145 -7.06 6.04 -7.05
N THR A 146 -6.02 5.32 -6.70
CA THR A 146 -4.66 5.89 -6.58
C THR A 146 -3.88 5.83 -7.89
N ALA A 147 -4.39 5.09 -8.88
CA ALA A 147 -3.78 4.94 -10.19
C ALA A 147 -4.84 4.61 -11.26
N GLN A 148 -4.48 4.83 -12.52
CA GLN A 148 -5.32 4.47 -13.67
C GLN A 148 -5.63 2.98 -13.68
N MET A 149 -4.66 2.13 -13.41
CA MET A 149 -4.83 0.68 -13.34
C MET A 149 -5.86 0.25 -12.27
N GLU A 150 -5.89 0.91 -11.11
CA GLU A 150 -6.92 0.65 -10.09
C GLU A 150 -8.31 1.06 -10.59
N ALA A 151 -8.44 2.20 -11.27
CA ALA A 151 -9.69 2.66 -11.84
C ALA A 151 -10.24 1.66 -12.88
N GLU A 152 -9.39 1.15 -13.75
CA GLU A 152 -9.73 0.13 -14.75
C GLU A 152 -10.19 -1.18 -14.10
N ASN A 153 -9.49 -1.66 -13.09
CA ASN A 153 -9.88 -2.84 -12.32
C ASN A 153 -11.26 -2.67 -11.64
N ILE A 154 -11.56 -1.48 -11.13
CA ILE A 154 -12.86 -1.15 -10.53
C ILE A 154 -13.96 -1.17 -11.62
N GLN A 155 -13.70 -0.56 -12.77
CA GLN A 155 -14.64 -0.52 -13.90
C GLN A 155 -14.90 -1.93 -14.47
N ALA A 156 -13.89 -2.77 -14.57
CA ALA A 156 -13.99 -4.16 -15.03
C ALA A 156 -14.92 -5.01 -14.14
N LEU A 157 -15.08 -4.66 -12.85
CA LEU A 157 -16.03 -5.28 -11.95
C LEU A 157 -17.47 -4.75 -12.09
N GLY A 158 -17.71 -3.83 -13.05
CA GLY A 158 -19.03 -3.28 -13.39
C GLY A 158 -19.50 -2.17 -12.47
N PHE A 159 -18.61 -1.48 -11.76
CA PHE A 159 -18.92 -0.24 -11.05
C PHE A 159 -18.99 0.92 -12.04
N LYS A 160 -20.06 1.74 -11.91
CA LYS A 160 -20.33 2.89 -12.79
C LYS A 160 -20.23 4.23 -12.06
N ASN A 161 -19.77 4.22 -10.82
CA ASN A 161 -19.56 5.43 -10.05
C ASN A 161 -18.53 6.34 -10.74
N PRO A 162 -18.64 7.67 -10.63
CA PRO A 162 -17.52 8.55 -10.98
C PRO A 162 -16.26 8.16 -10.22
N ILE A 163 -15.15 8.03 -10.92
CA ILE A 163 -13.85 7.69 -10.32
C ILE A 163 -12.95 8.92 -10.41
N CYS A 164 -12.39 9.32 -9.25
CA CYS A 164 -11.34 10.32 -9.17
C CYS A 164 -10.00 9.59 -9.00
N ILE A 165 -9.06 9.85 -9.90
CA ILE A 165 -7.70 9.28 -9.81
C ILE A 165 -6.82 10.32 -9.15
N ILE A 166 -6.36 10.03 -7.93
CA ILE A 166 -5.47 10.90 -7.15
C ILE A 166 -4.37 10.01 -6.58
N PRO A 167 -3.13 10.11 -7.09
CA PRO A 167 -2.01 9.31 -6.62
C PRO A 167 -1.69 9.54 -5.14
N ASN A 168 -1.07 8.56 -4.51
CA ASN A 168 -0.52 8.76 -3.18
C ASN A 168 0.68 9.73 -3.26
N GLY A 169 0.76 10.61 -2.28
CA GLY A 169 1.92 11.49 -2.10
C GLY A 169 3.04 10.84 -1.30
N ILE A 170 4.20 11.47 -1.32
CA ILE A 170 5.32 11.22 -0.41
C ILE A 170 5.73 12.53 0.25
N ASP A 171 6.30 12.46 1.46
CA ASP A 171 6.82 13.63 2.15
C ASP A 171 8.29 13.87 1.74
N LEU A 172 8.50 14.89 0.91
CA LEU A 172 9.85 15.25 0.47
C LEU A 172 10.67 15.96 1.55
N ASN A 173 10.04 16.43 2.64
CA ASN A 173 10.77 17.02 3.77
C ASN A 173 11.61 15.97 4.52
N ASP A 174 11.20 14.71 4.44
CA ASP A 174 11.99 13.58 4.97
C ASP A 174 13.20 13.23 4.08
N VAL A 175 13.24 13.74 2.84
CA VAL A 175 14.32 13.48 1.87
C VAL A 175 15.44 14.50 2.08
N LYS A 176 16.36 14.21 3.01
CA LYS A 176 17.47 15.12 3.38
C LYS A 176 18.53 15.29 2.30
N ALA A 177 18.69 14.34 1.40
CA ALA A 177 19.67 14.36 0.31
C ALA A 177 19.31 13.39 -0.81
N VAL A 178 19.58 13.75 -2.05
CA VAL A 178 19.61 12.82 -3.16
C VAL A 178 20.90 12.01 -3.07
N LYS A 179 20.84 10.74 -3.50
CA LYS A 179 22.01 9.86 -3.51
C LYS A 179 23.11 10.47 -4.40
N GLU A 180 24.30 10.61 -3.85
CA GLU A 180 25.50 10.65 -4.65
C GLU A 180 25.86 9.22 -5.04
N TYR A 181 26.19 8.97 -6.31
CA TYR A 181 26.50 7.63 -6.79
C TYR A 181 27.77 7.10 -6.12
N TYR A 182 27.67 5.99 -5.42
CA TYR A 182 28.79 5.40 -4.69
C TYR A 182 29.30 4.06 -5.26
N GLY A 183 28.57 3.43 -6.19
CA GLY A 183 28.91 2.13 -6.75
C GLY A 183 29.03 1.04 -5.68
N THR A 184 28.10 1.02 -4.72
CA THR A 184 28.14 0.10 -3.57
C THR A 184 27.86 -1.34 -3.98
N ARG A 185 27.38 -1.56 -5.22
CA ARG A 185 26.94 -2.87 -5.74
C ARG A 185 25.86 -3.50 -4.85
N LYS A 186 24.92 -2.67 -4.42
CA LYS A 186 23.85 -3.07 -3.53
C LYS A 186 22.50 -2.96 -4.24
N MET A 187 21.79 -4.07 -4.28
CA MET A 187 20.37 -4.14 -4.63
C MET A 187 19.56 -4.28 -3.34
N VAL A 188 18.45 -3.53 -3.24
CA VAL A 188 17.59 -3.60 -2.05
C VAL A 188 16.15 -3.94 -2.41
N PHE A 189 15.53 -4.71 -1.55
CA PHE A 189 14.08 -4.89 -1.49
C PHE A 189 13.56 -4.22 -0.23
N LEU A 190 12.50 -3.42 -0.34
CA LEU A 190 11.85 -2.79 0.80
C LEU A 190 10.33 -2.87 0.66
N SER A 191 9.71 -3.75 1.41
CA SER A 191 8.25 -3.85 1.51
C SER A 191 7.88 -4.80 2.64
N ARG A 192 6.59 -4.95 2.92
CA ARG A 192 6.11 -6.04 3.76
C ARG A 192 6.48 -7.38 3.13
N ILE A 193 7.07 -8.28 3.93
CA ILE A 193 7.43 -9.63 3.48
C ILE A 193 6.15 -10.48 3.41
N HIS A 194 5.68 -10.74 2.20
CA HIS A 194 4.43 -11.43 1.92
C HIS A 194 4.50 -12.10 0.54
N PRO A 195 3.84 -13.27 0.30
CA PRO A 195 3.88 -13.95 -1.01
C PRO A 195 3.52 -13.07 -2.20
N LYS A 196 2.60 -12.09 -2.00
CA LYS A 196 2.24 -11.08 -3.03
C LYS A 196 3.46 -10.36 -3.60
N LYS A 197 4.56 -10.27 -2.83
CA LYS A 197 5.75 -9.47 -3.18
C LYS A 197 6.79 -10.22 -4.01
N GLY A 198 6.58 -11.51 -4.26
CA GLY A 198 7.39 -12.31 -5.19
C GLY A 198 8.85 -12.48 -4.78
N ILE A 199 9.14 -12.49 -3.46
CA ILE A 199 10.52 -12.62 -2.95
C ILE A 199 11.12 -13.95 -3.37
N GLU A 200 10.32 -15.02 -3.44
CA GLU A 200 10.76 -16.34 -3.91
C GLU A 200 11.31 -16.27 -5.34
N LEU A 201 10.61 -15.55 -6.23
CA LEU A 201 11.03 -15.37 -7.61
C LEU A 201 12.33 -14.54 -7.69
N LEU A 202 12.48 -13.55 -6.82
CA LEU A 202 13.70 -12.77 -6.72
C LEU A 202 14.89 -13.61 -6.26
N LEU A 203 14.70 -14.44 -5.24
CA LEU A 203 15.75 -15.33 -4.73
C LEU A 203 16.17 -16.35 -5.78
N GLU A 204 15.22 -16.90 -6.54
CA GLU A 204 15.50 -17.81 -7.65
C GLU A 204 16.27 -17.11 -8.78
N ALA A 205 15.81 -15.94 -9.21
CA ALA A 205 16.50 -15.15 -10.23
C ALA A 205 17.92 -14.74 -9.77
N TRP A 206 18.07 -14.35 -8.50
CA TRP A 206 19.36 -14.00 -7.92
C TRP A 206 20.33 -15.18 -7.92
N ARG A 207 19.85 -16.37 -7.59
CA ARG A 207 20.64 -17.62 -7.61
C ARG A 207 21.15 -17.98 -9.01
N ASN A 208 20.30 -17.78 -10.02
CA ASN A 208 20.60 -18.12 -11.41
C ASN A 208 21.46 -17.07 -12.12
N THR A 209 21.63 -15.89 -11.52
CA THR A 209 22.41 -14.79 -12.11
C THR A 209 23.81 -14.74 -11.51
N ASN A 210 24.81 -14.45 -12.32
CA ASN A 210 26.16 -14.17 -11.81
C ASN A 210 26.20 -12.80 -11.13
N THR A 211 25.98 -12.78 -9.79
CA THR A 211 25.87 -11.59 -8.98
C THR A 211 27.20 -11.21 -8.29
N ASN A 212 28.33 -11.60 -8.85
CA ASN A 212 29.65 -11.41 -8.24
C ASN A 212 29.91 -9.95 -7.83
N GLY A 213 30.21 -9.79 -6.54
CA GLY A 213 30.47 -8.48 -5.94
C GLY A 213 29.23 -7.64 -5.62
N TRP A 214 28.01 -8.13 -5.92
CA TRP A 214 26.75 -7.50 -5.52
C TRP A 214 26.16 -8.15 -4.27
N VAL A 215 25.42 -7.34 -3.51
CA VAL A 215 24.69 -7.78 -2.32
C VAL A 215 23.20 -7.47 -2.52
N LEU A 216 22.34 -8.41 -2.13
CA LEU A 216 20.90 -8.21 -2.03
C LEU A 216 20.49 -8.07 -0.56
N GLU A 217 19.95 -6.94 -0.16
CA GLU A 217 19.38 -6.73 1.16
C GLU A 217 17.86 -6.68 1.10
N ILE A 218 17.20 -7.53 1.90
CA ILE A 218 15.75 -7.64 1.97
C ILE A 218 15.28 -7.06 3.29
N ALA A 219 14.60 -5.92 3.23
CA ALA A 219 14.04 -5.23 4.38
C ALA A 219 12.52 -5.32 4.42
N GLY A 220 11.98 -5.63 5.59
CA GLY A 220 10.55 -5.69 5.82
C GLY A 220 10.16 -6.49 7.04
N ASN A 221 8.88 -6.47 7.37
CA ASN A 221 8.23 -7.35 8.35
C ASN A 221 7.16 -8.20 7.63
N GLY A 222 6.75 -9.28 8.25
CA GLY A 222 5.75 -10.19 7.70
C GLY A 222 5.43 -11.32 8.66
N ASP A 223 4.79 -12.37 8.15
CA ASP A 223 4.58 -13.60 8.89
C ASP A 223 5.91 -14.26 9.22
N GLU A 224 6.13 -14.59 10.50
CA GLU A 224 7.41 -15.12 10.99
C GLU A 224 7.76 -16.47 10.32
N ASN A 225 6.78 -17.36 10.15
CA ASN A 225 7.02 -18.65 9.50
C ASN A 225 7.41 -18.47 8.04
N TYR A 226 6.76 -17.51 7.35
CA TYR A 226 7.10 -17.21 5.97
C TYR A 226 8.51 -16.62 5.84
N ILE A 227 8.90 -15.72 6.76
CA ILE A 227 10.27 -15.17 6.80
C ILE A 227 11.29 -16.28 7.07
N VAL A 228 11.02 -17.19 8.00
CA VAL A 228 11.90 -18.34 8.28
C VAL A 228 12.07 -19.21 7.04
N ASN A 229 10.99 -19.52 6.33
CA ASN A 229 11.04 -20.31 5.10
C ASN A 229 11.86 -19.62 4.00
N LEU A 230 11.71 -18.30 3.82
CA LEU A 230 12.52 -17.54 2.88
C LEU A 230 14.02 -17.55 3.25
N ASN A 231 14.35 -17.36 4.52
CA ASN A 231 15.72 -17.44 5.00
C ASN A 231 16.33 -18.84 4.74
N GLN A 232 15.56 -19.91 4.99
CA GLN A 232 16.00 -21.26 4.68
C GLN A 232 16.25 -21.48 3.19
N SER A 233 15.36 -20.95 2.34
CA SER A 233 15.52 -21.03 0.89
C SER A 233 16.70 -20.23 0.35
N ALA A 234 17.21 -19.26 1.10
CA ALA A 234 18.33 -18.41 0.73
C ALA A 234 19.66 -18.83 1.38
N GLN A 235 19.74 -19.97 2.11
CA GLN A 235 20.95 -20.38 2.85
C GLN A 235 22.20 -20.56 1.99
N ASP A 236 22.03 -20.94 0.73
CA ASP A 236 23.11 -21.07 -0.25
C ASP A 236 23.58 -19.71 -0.81
N LEU A 237 22.81 -18.64 -0.63
CA LEU A 237 23.07 -17.30 -1.16
C LEU A 237 23.81 -16.43 -0.13
N LYS A 238 25.15 -16.53 -0.10
CA LYS A 238 25.97 -15.81 0.91
C LYS A 238 25.89 -14.30 0.84
N ASN A 239 25.45 -13.76 -0.29
CA ASN A 239 25.32 -12.32 -0.55
C ASN A 239 23.85 -11.83 -0.50
N VAL A 240 22.96 -12.59 0.13
CA VAL A 240 21.56 -12.21 0.42
C VAL A 240 21.36 -12.06 1.92
N HIS A 241 20.83 -10.93 2.36
CA HIS A 241 20.65 -10.61 3.78
C HIS A 241 19.25 -10.11 4.08
N PHE A 242 18.58 -10.73 5.05
CA PHE A 242 17.33 -10.22 5.61
C PHE A 242 17.67 -9.28 6.77
N VAL A 243 17.42 -7.98 6.59
CA VAL A 243 17.90 -6.91 7.48
C VAL A 243 16.80 -6.31 8.36
N GLY A 244 15.64 -6.98 8.43
CA GLY A 244 14.50 -6.55 9.23
C GLY A 244 13.80 -5.29 8.67
N ALA A 245 12.76 -4.86 9.38
CA ALA A 245 11.97 -3.69 8.95
C ALA A 245 12.75 -2.39 9.11
N LYS A 246 12.49 -1.43 8.21
CA LYS A 246 13.08 -0.09 8.23
C LYS A 246 11.96 0.96 8.23
N TYR A 247 12.03 1.91 9.18
CA TYR A 247 11.04 2.99 9.35
C TYR A 247 11.75 4.34 9.53
N GLY A 248 11.01 5.43 9.28
CA GLY A 248 11.54 6.78 9.47
C GLY A 248 12.87 7.02 8.76
N GLU A 249 13.84 7.64 9.42
CA GLU A 249 15.14 7.94 8.82
C GLU A 249 15.94 6.69 8.41
N ALA A 250 15.80 5.57 9.15
CA ALA A 250 16.45 4.31 8.78
C ALA A 250 15.95 3.78 7.42
N LYS A 251 14.70 4.02 7.04
CA LYS A 251 14.15 3.70 5.72
C LYS A 251 14.84 4.53 4.63
N TRP A 252 14.95 5.83 4.83
CA TRP A 252 15.59 6.72 3.87
C TRP A 252 17.08 6.42 3.70
N ASN A 253 17.79 6.14 4.80
CA ASN A 253 19.20 5.73 4.76
C ASN A 253 19.38 4.41 4.03
N PHE A 254 18.48 3.45 4.25
CA PHE A 254 18.48 2.17 3.56
C PHE A 254 18.30 2.33 2.05
N LEU A 255 17.33 3.10 1.61
CA LEU A 255 17.12 3.39 0.18
C LEU A 255 18.34 4.11 -0.42
N ARG A 256 18.85 5.16 0.22
CA ARG A 256 20.05 5.89 -0.26
C ARG A 256 21.30 5.01 -0.37
N SER A 257 21.40 3.96 0.43
CA SER A 257 22.55 3.06 0.38
C SER A 257 22.54 2.12 -0.83
N ALA A 258 21.44 2.04 -1.56
CA ALA A 258 21.27 1.10 -2.66
C ALA A 258 21.64 1.71 -4.02
N ASP A 259 22.16 0.91 -4.94
CA ASP A 259 22.35 1.31 -6.33
C ASP A 259 21.09 1.06 -7.16
N VAL A 260 20.25 0.13 -6.74
CA VAL A 260 18.96 -0.17 -7.35
C VAL A 260 18.03 -0.78 -6.31
N MET A 261 16.74 -0.42 -6.39
CA MET A 261 15.68 -1.08 -5.65
C MET A 261 14.96 -2.08 -6.53
N VAL A 262 14.59 -3.25 -5.99
CA VAL A 262 13.79 -4.25 -6.69
C VAL A 262 12.51 -4.56 -5.92
N LEU A 263 11.36 -4.51 -6.63
CA LEU A 263 10.04 -4.83 -6.08
C LEU A 263 9.29 -5.77 -7.05
N PRO A 264 9.56 -7.09 -7.02
CA PRO A 264 9.03 -8.06 -7.96
C PRO A 264 7.61 -8.52 -7.55
N THR A 265 6.73 -7.58 -7.35
CA THR A 265 5.39 -7.84 -6.80
C THR A 265 4.41 -8.37 -7.85
N HIS A 266 3.51 -9.26 -7.45
CA HIS A 266 2.40 -9.70 -8.29
C HIS A 266 1.37 -8.59 -8.54
N SER A 267 1.24 -7.67 -7.60
CA SER A 267 0.27 -6.58 -7.69
C SER A 267 0.57 -5.51 -6.65
N GLU A 268 0.42 -4.26 -7.01
CA GLU A 268 0.49 -3.10 -6.13
C GLU A 268 -0.60 -2.09 -6.49
N ASN A 269 -1.18 -1.50 -5.48
CA ASN A 269 -2.12 -0.42 -5.70
C ASN A 269 -1.42 0.84 -6.25
N PHE A 270 -0.41 1.29 -5.52
CA PHE A 270 0.45 2.41 -5.92
C PHE A 270 1.93 2.04 -5.80
N GLY A 271 2.34 1.43 -4.68
CA GLY A 271 3.74 1.12 -4.40
C GLY A 271 4.51 2.36 -3.94
N ILE A 272 4.09 2.96 -2.81
CA ILE A 272 4.70 4.18 -2.24
C ILE A 272 6.24 4.08 -2.20
N VAL A 273 6.77 2.91 -1.89
CA VAL A 273 8.22 2.66 -1.80
C VAL A 273 8.95 2.89 -3.14
N VAL A 274 8.26 2.75 -4.29
CA VAL A 274 8.83 3.08 -5.61
C VAL A 274 9.06 4.59 -5.68
N ALA A 275 8.05 5.39 -5.34
CA ALA A 275 8.18 6.84 -5.27
C ALA A 275 9.26 7.27 -4.28
N GLU A 276 9.36 6.61 -3.12
CA GLU A 276 10.37 6.88 -2.10
C GLU A 276 11.80 6.60 -2.60
N ALA A 277 12.01 5.49 -3.33
CA ALA A 277 13.31 5.18 -3.92
C ALA A 277 13.71 6.22 -4.99
N LEU A 278 12.77 6.58 -5.87
CA LEU A 278 13.01 7.61 -6.89
C LEU A 278 13.30 8.98 -6.27
N ALA A 279 12.63 9.34 -5.18
CA ALA A 279 12.84 10.60 -4.48
C ALA A 279 14.27 10.75 -3.92
N VAL A 280 14.94 9.65 -3.61
CA VAL A 280 16.36 9.64 -3.19
C VAL A 280 17.34 9.34 -4.34
N GLY A 281 16.86 9.32 -5.59
CA GLY A 281 17.70 9.10 -6.79
C GLY A 281 18.09 7.63 -7.03
N VAL A 282 17.33 6.68 -6.51
CA VAL A 282 17.58 5.24 -6.69
C VAL A 282 16.65 4.68 -7.76
N PRO A 283 17.16 4.13 -8.87
CA PRO A 283 16.35 3.53 -9.91
C PRO A 283 15.66 2.26 -9.41
N VAL A 284 14.52 1.91 -10.02
CA VAL A 284 13.68 0.83 -9.54
C VAL A 284 13.43 -0.23 -10.60
N ILE A 285 13.58 -1.49 -10.23
CA ILE A 285 13.05 -2.64 -10.97
C ILE A 285 11.70 -3.01 -10.36
N THR A 286 10.62 -2.91 -11.11
CA THR A 286 9.32 -3.40 -10.67
C THR A 286 8.56 -4.07 -11.81
N THR A 287 7.34 -4.52 -11.53
CA THR A 287 6.58 -5.38 -12.45
C THR A 287 5.35 -4.68 -13.01
N GLN A 288 4.81 -5.22 -14.10
CA GLN A 288 3.54 -4.78 -14.70
C GLN A 288 2.32 -5.01 -13.77
N GLY A 289 2.52 -5.65 -12.63
CA GLY A 289 1.57 -5.64 -11.53
C GLY A 289 1.52 -4.33 -10.72
N THR A 290 2.28 -3.31 -11.13
CA THR A 290 2.33 -1.98 -10.51
C THR A 290 2.00 -0.89 -11.52
N PRO A 291 1.46 0.27 -11.11
CA PRO A 291 1.14 1.39 -12.00
C PRO A 291 2.37 2.30 -12.28
N TRP A 292 3.52 1.68 -12.58
CA TRP A 292 4.79 2.39 -12.72
C TRP A 292 5.42 2.28 -14.13
N GLU A 293 4.59 2.29 -15.17
CA GLU A 293 5.04 2.37 -16.56
C GLU A 293 5.96 3.57 -16.82
N ASP A 294 5.75 4.67 -16.09
CA ASP A 294 6.56 5.89 -16.13
C ASP A 294 8.06 5.65 -15.86
N LEU A 295 8.45 4.54 -15.21
CA LEU A 295 9.84 4.18 -15.01
C LEU A 295 10.61 4.03 -16.34
N GLU A 296 9.96 3.42 -17.33
CA GLU A 296 10.54 3.23 -18.67
C GLU A 296 10.49 4.52 -19.47
N ILE A 297 9.36 5.25 -19.42
CA ILE A 297 9.17 6.51 -20.13
C ILE A 297 10.24 7.54 -19.72
N HIS A 298 10.51 7.63 -18.42
CA HIS A 298 11.48 8.58 -17.85
C HIS A 298 12.88 8.00 -17.64
N GLN A 299 13.13 6.77 -18.06
CA GLN A 299 14.43 6.09 -17.95
C GLN A 299 15.00 6.08 -16.53
N CYS A 300 14.13 5.98 -15.52
CA CYS A 300 14.51 5.94 -14.11
C CYS A 300 14.30 4.57 -13.46
N GLY A 301 14.09 3.54 -14.27
CA GLY A 301 13.91 2.15 -13.81
C GLY A 301 13.44 1.21 -14.90
N TRP A 302 12.89 0.08 -14.49
CA TRP A 302 12.41 -0.98 -15.38
C TRP A 302 11.06 -1.51 -14.91
N TRP A 303 10.15 -1.68 -15.84
CA TRP A 303 8.79 -2.16 -15.60
C TRP A 303 8.55 -3.42 -16.41
N ILE A 304 8.72 -4.59 -15.81
CA ILE A 304 8.84 -5.89 -16.47
C ILE A 304 7.66 -6.82 -16.18
N ASP A 305 7.40 -7.77 -17.06
CA ASP A 305 6.55 -8.92 -16.74
C ASP A 305 7.19 -9.75 -15.62
N LEU A 306 6.38 -10.13 -14.62
CA LEU A 306 6.85 -10.91 -13.48
C LEU A 306 7.14 -12.35 -13.88
N SER A 307 8.40 -12.66 -14.03
CA SER A 307 8.91 -14.02 -14.19
C SER A 307 10.36 -14.11 -13.72
N VAL A 308 10.79 -15.30 -13.33
CA VAL A 308 12.20 -15.54 -12.97
C VAL A 308 13.12 -15.14 -14.11
N SER A 309 12.81 -15.55 -15.34
CA SER A 309 13.63 -15.25 -16.53
C SER A 309 13.76 -13.74 -16.82
N ASN A 310 12.69 -12.96 -16.63
CA ASN A 310 12.76 -11.51 -16.83
C ASN A 310 13.54 -10.83 -15.70
N LEU A 311 13.38 -11.32 -14.45
CA LEU A 311 14.19 -10.84 -13.32
C LEU A 311 15.68 -11.15 -13.53
N GLU A 312 16.04 -12.36 -13.98
CA GLU A 312 17.42 -12.73 -14.32
C GLU A 312 18.02 -11.78 -15.36
N LYS A 313 17.31 -11.54 -16.45
CA LYS A 313 17.77 -10.67 -17.54
C LYS A 313 18.01 -9.25 -17.05
N ILE A 314 17.08 -8.69 -16.27
CA ILE A 314 17.21 -7.31 -15.81
C ILE A 314 18.26 -7.15 -14.71
N ILE A 315 18.35 -8.11 -13.79
CA ILE A 315 19.40 -8.14 -12.77
C ILE A 315 20.77 -8.22 -13.43
N ALA A 316 20.98 -9.13 -14.38
CA ALA A 316 22.23 -9.24 -15.13
C ALA A 316 22.57 -7.93 -15.88
N LYS A 317 21.58 -7.28 -16.53
CA LYS A 317 21.76 -5.97 -17.17
C LYS A 317 22.24 -4.91 -16.19
N VAL A 318 21.57 -4.78 -15.03
CA VAL A 318 21.91 -3.77 -14.01
C VAL A 318 23.31 -4.01 -13.42
N ILE A 319 23.65 -5.26 -13.13
CA ILE A 319 24.95 -5.64 -12.55
C ILE A 319 26.11 -5.30 -13.50
N HIS A 320 25.89 -5.38 -14.80
CA HIS A 320 26.92 -5.12 -15.83
C HIS A 320 26.89 -3.68 -16.37
N THR A 321 25.93 -2.86 -15.94
CA THR A 321 25.91 -1.43 -16.28
C THR A 321 26.91 -0.69 -15.37
N PRO A 322 27.87 0.03 -15.94
CA PRO A 322 28.89 0.76 -15.17
C PRO A 322 28.31 1.92 -14.34
#